data_556d27c74a49d64db38d6597d519ad45
#
_entry.id   556d27c74a49d64db38d6597d519ad45
#
_cell.length_a   1.000
_cell.length_b   1.000
_cell.length_c   1.000
_cell.angle_alpha   90.00
_cell.angle_beta   90.00
_cell.angle_gamma   90.00
#
_symmetry.space_group_name_H-M   'P 1'
#
loop_
_entity.id
_entity.type
_entity.pdbx_description
1 polymer ?
#
loop_
_entity_poly.entity_id
_entity_poly.type
_entity_poly.pdbx_seq_one_letter_code
_entity_poly.pdbx_strand_id
1 'polypeptide(L)'
;MGTATPCMENMTESFAELFEQSLANQRIRPGMILTGLVIDVTDDVVIVNVGLKSEAVIDISQFKNERGEIEVQPGDSVEVALDAVEDGNGETRLSREKAKRARTWTRLEDAFSKSEIVIGIITGRVKGGFTVEIDHVRAFLPGSLVDVRPVRDTAYLENKPLEFKVIKLDQKRNNVVVSRRAVVEQEFSAERSALMENLQEGSVVKGTVKNLTDYGAFVDLGGIDGLLHITDMAWKRVKHPSEV
;
A
#
# COMPACT_ATOMS: atom_id res chain seq x y z
N MET A 1 2.58 -31.43 63.39
CA MET A 1 3.26 -30.45 62.57
C MET A 1 3.67 -31.19 61.30
N GLY A 2 2.84 -31.15 60.28
CA GLY A 2 3.05 -31.82 59.01
C GLY A 2 3.15 -30.76 57.93
N THR A 3 4.33 -30.60 57.36
CA THR A 3 4.60 -29.73 56.22
C THR A 3 4.18 -30.46 54.96
N ALA A 4 3.11 -30.01 54.36
CA ALA A 4 2.68 -30.45 53.04
C ALA A 4 3.56 -29.80 51.95
N THR A 5 4.30 -30.60 51.22
CA THR A 5 5.02 -30.25 49.99
C THR A 5 4.01 -30.12 48.85
N PRO A 6 3.97 -29.02 48.08
CA PRO A 6 3.12 -28.99 46.91
C PRO A 6 3.70 -29.90 45.82
N CYS A 7 2.85 -30.82 45.38
CA CYS A 7 3.09 -31.69 44.26
C CYS A 7 3.23 -30.86 42.99
N MET A 8 4.35 -30.97 42.29
CA MET A 8 4.54 -30.53 40.94
C MET A 8 3.57 -31.31 40.04
N GLU A 9 2.51 -30.68 39.58
CA GLU A 9 1.71 -31.18 38.47
C GLU A 9 2.58 -31.12 37.21
N ASN A 10 3.08 -32.28 36.85
CA ASN A 10 3.64 -32.53 35.53
C ASN A 10 2.52 -32.28 34.51
N MET A 11 2.63 -31.21 33.77
CA MET A 11 1.91 -31.02 32.52
C MET A 11 2.38 -32.10 31.54
N THR A 12 1.78 -33.27 31.60
CA THR A 12 1.86 -34.26 30.55
C THR A 12 0.98 -33.73 29.41
N GLU A 13 1.58 -32.97 28.49
CA GLU A 13 0.95 -32.76 27.22
C GLU A 13 0.54 -34.11 26.68
N SER A 14 -0.76 -34.31 26.44
CA SER A 14 -1.28 -35.60 26.03
C SER A 14 -0.68 -35.93 24.67
N PHE A 15 -0.22 -37.19 24.49
CA PHE A 15 0.30 -37.68 23.20
C PHE A 15 -0.67 -37.34 22.04
N ALA A 16 -1.97 -37.32 22.32
CA ALA A 16 -2.99 -36.93 21.37
C ALA A 16 -2.87 -35.47 20.92
N GLU A 17 -2.57 -34.54 21.86
CA GLU A 17 -2.37 -33.12 21.51
C GLU A 17 -1.10 -32.91 20.71
N LEU A 18 0.00 -33.56 21.07
CA LEU A 18 1.25 -33.54 20.30
C LEU A 18 1.09 -34.16 18.91
N PHE A 19 0.29 -35.22 18.82
CA PHE A 19 -0.01 -35.91 17.57
C PHE A 19 -0.94 -35.06 16.70
N GLU A 20 -1.95 -34.39 17.25
CA GLU A 20 -2.82 -33.47 16.52
C GLU A 20 -2.06 -32.23 16.07
N GLN A 21 -1.14 -31.68 16.85
CA GLN A 21 -0.23 -30.59 16.45
C GLN A 21 0.69 -31.06 15.33
N SER A 22 1.22 -32.27 15.39
CA SER A 22 2.04 -32.84 14.31
C SER A 22 1.24 -33.03 13.02
N LEU A 23 -0.02 -33.50 13.13
CA LEU A 23 -0.92 -33.63 11.97
C LEU A 23 -1.38 -32.26 11.40
N ALA A 24 -1.54 -31.25 12.24
CA ALA A 24 -1.85 -29.90 11.81
C ALA A 24 -0.68 -29.28 11.02
N ASN A 25 0.55 -29.53 11.44
CA ASN A 25 1.76 -29.14 10.72
C ASN A 25 1.95 -29.91 9.39
N GLN A 26 1.34 -31.10 9.24
CA GLN A 26 1.41 -31.88 7.99
C GLN A 26 0.41 -31.43 6.91
N ARG A 27 -0.53 -30.51 7.20
CA ARG A 27 -1.42 -29.95 6.17
C ARG A 27 -0.80 -28.77 5.41
N ILE A 28 0.45 -28.92 5.08
CA ILE A 28 1.17 -27.93 4.26
C ILE A 28 0.63 -28.01 2.83
N ARG A 29 0.07 -26.89 2.37
CA ARG A 29 -0.50 -26.77 1.01
C ARG A 29 0.39 -25.88 0.16
N PRO A 30 0.51 -26.14 -1.14
CA PRO A 30 1.15 -25.18 -2.06
C PRO A 30 0.51 -23.80 -1.93
N GLY A 31 1.33 -22.76 -1.89
CA GLY A 31 0.90 -21.38 -1.70
C GLY A 31 0.92 -20.87 -0.25
N MET A 32 1.19 -21.70 0.75
CA MET A 32 1.36 -21.23 2.13
C MET A 32 2.69 -20.50 2.30
N ILE A 33 2.65 -19.45 3.12
CA ILE A 33 3.86 -18.74 3.55
C ILE A 33 4.39 -19.42 4.80
N LEU A 34 5.65 -19.80 4.75
CA LEU A 34 6.37 -20.45 5.85
C LEU A 34 7.57 -19.58 6.24
N THR A 35 7.91 -19.60 7.51
CA THR A 35 9.14 -18.98 7.99
C THR A 35 10.24 -20.01 7.98
N GLY A 36 11.27 -19.79 7.22
CA GLY A 36 12.43 -20.66 7.12
C GLY A 36 13.67 -20.03 7.72
N LEU A 37 14.58 -20.86 8.20
CA LEU A 37 15.91 -20.47 8.67
C LEU A 37 16.92 -20.68 7.54
N VAL A 38 17.70 -19.65 7.23
CA VAL A 38 18.81 -19.75 6.27
C VAL A 38 19.92 -20.56 6.93
N ILE A 39 20.28 -21.71 6.32
CA ILE A 39 21.36 -22.58 6.80
C ILE A 39 22.68 -22.13 6.21
N ASP A 40 22.70 -21.97 4.89
CA ASP A 40 23.91 -21.64 4.15
C ASP A 40 23.59 -20.77 2.93
N VAL A 41 24.55 -19.94 2.55
CA VAL A 41 24.49 -19.05 1.39
C VAL A 41 25.67 -19.32 0.48
N THR A 42 25.40 -19.89 -0.67
CA THR A 42 26.37 -20.16 -1.71
C THR A 42 26.29 -19.11 -2.83
N ASP A 43 27.23 -19.07 -3.74
CA ASP A 43 27.29 -18.06 -4.82
C ASP A 43 26.06 -18.07 -5.74
N ASP A 44 25.41 -19.24 -5.92
CA ASP A 44 24.27 -19.42 -6.80
C ASP A 44 22.94 -19.65 -6.06
N VAL A 45 22.98 -20.22 -4.84
CA VAL A 45 21.79 -20.68 -4.14
C VAL A 45 21.86 -20.42 -2.64
N VAL A 46 20.69 -20.28 -2.05
CA VAL A 46 20.49 -20.16 -0.59
C VAL A 46 19.74 -21.40 -0.10
N ILE A 47 20.29 -22.06 0.91
CA ILE A 47 19.70 -23.25 1.53
C ILE A 47 18.87 -22.80 2.73
N VAL A 48 17.58 -23.14 2.71
CA VAL A 48 16.61 -22.72 3.74
C VAL A 48 15.92 -23.95 4.33
N ASN A 49 15.91 -24.03 5.66
CA ASN A 49 15.15 -25.03 6.42
C ASN A 49 13.82 -24.46 6.86
N VAL A 50 12.74 -25.04 6.41
CA VAL A 50 11.37 -24.66 6.78
C VAL A 50 10.68 -25.70 7.70
N GLY A 51 11.46 -26.59 8.31
CA GLY A 51 10.93 -27.64 9.19
C GLY A 51 10.29 -28.81 8.44
N LEU A 52 10.56 -28.93 7.14
CA LEU A 52 10.19 -30.08 6.31
C LEU A 52 11.27 -31.17 6.36
N LYS A 53 10.97 -32.33 5.77
CA LYS A 53 11.90 -33.47 5.72
C LYS A 53 13.17 -33.18 4.91
N SER A 54 13.07 -32.30 3.91
CA SER A 54 14.16 -31.89 3.06
C SER A 54 14.44 -30.41 3.20
N GLU A 55 15.70 -30.04 3.11
CA GLU A 55 16.13 -28.65 2.96
C GLU A 55 15.73 -28.16 1.57
N ALA A 56 15.33 -26.92 1.48
CA ALA A 56 14.92 -26.34 0.22
C ALA A 56 15.98 -25.38 -0.32
N VAL A 57 16.17 -25.44 -1.61
CA VAL A 57 17.11 -24.61 -2.35
C VAL A 57 16.38 -23.49 -3.06
N ILE A 58 16.83 -22.26 -2.86
CA ILE A 58 16.26 -21.06 -3.48
C ILE A 58 17.37 -20.33 -4.22
N ASP A 59 17.08 -19.88 -5.43
CA ASP A 59 18.01 -19.12 -6.25
C ASP A 59 18.43 -17.81 -5.57
N ILE A 60 19.72 -17.51 -5.55
CA ILE A 60 20.28 -16.31 -4.90
C ILE A 60 19.76 -15.01 -5.49
N SER A 61 19.29 -15.03 -6.75
CA SER A 61 18.68 -13.87 -7.41
C SER A 61 17.47 -13.30 -6.66
N GLN A 62 16.72 -14.17 -5.93
CA GLN A 62 15.57 -13.77 -5.13
C GLN A 62 15.95 -13.08 -3.81
N PHE A 63 17.22 -13.11 -3.43
CA PHE A 63 17.77 -12.51 -2.22
C PHE A 63 18.63 -11.28 -2.48
N LYS A 64 18.80 -10.92 -3.75
CA LYS A 64 19.51 -9.69 -4.14
C LYS A 64 18.55 -8.51 -4.11
N ASN A 65 19.01 -7.37 -3.58
CA ASN A 65 18.32 -6.11 -3.68
C ASN A 65 18.59 -5.44 -5.06
N GLU A 66 18.00 -4.28 -5.32
CA GLU A 66 18.18 -3.51 -6.56
C GLU A 66 19.65 -3.15 -6.85
N ARG A 67 20.51 -3.15 -5.83
CA ARG A 67 21.95 -2.88 -5.92
C ARG A 67 22.78 -4.14 -6.19
N GLY A 68 22.14 -5.31 -6.23
CA GLY A 68 22.84 -6.59 -6.43
C GLY A 68 23.50 -7.16 -5.18
N GLU A 69 23.29 -6.55 -4.00
CA GLU A 69 23.80 -7.04 -2.72
C GLU A 69 22.89 -8.11 -2.13
N ILE A 70 23.47 -9.09 -1.46
CA ILE A 70 22.74 -10.18 -0.80
C ILE A 70 22.20 -9.67 0.53
N GLU A 71 20.89 -9.72 0.74
CA GLU A 71 20.20 -9.24 1.95
C GLU A 71 20.20 -10.25 3.10
N VAL A 72 20.71 -11.46 2.93
CA VAL A 72 20.58 -12.54 3.91
C VAL A 72 21.91 -13.11 4.31
N GLN A 73 22.01 -13.51 5.58
CA GLN A 73 23.16 -14.21 6.15
C GLN A 73 22.75 -15.56 6.71
N PRO A 74 23.66 -16.54 6.82
CA PRO A 74 23.39 -17.80 7.52
C PRO A 74 22.92 -17.53 8.95
N GLY A 75 21.78 -18.13 9.32
CA GLY A 75 21.10 -17.90 10.60
C GLY A 75 19.93 -16.92 10.56
N ASP A 76 19.69 -16.25 9.44
CA ASP A 76 18.56 -15.35 9.30
C ASP A 76 17.24 -16.11 9.08
N SER A 77 16.17 -15.52 9.62
CA SER A 77 14.80 -16.02 9.41
C SER A 77 14.16 -15.32 8.21
N VAL A 78 13.75 -16.09 7.22
CA VAL A 78 13.17 -15.59 5.96
C VAL A 78 11.77 -16.15 5.72
N GLU A 79 10.87 -15.32 5.20
CA GLU A 79 9.55 -15.75 4.77
C GLU A 79 9.62 -16.27 3.33
N VAL A 80 9.13 -17.48 3.12
CA VAL A 80 9.13 -18.17 1.83
C VAL A 80 7.77 -18.79 1.56
N ALA A 81 7.32 -18.79 0.31
CA ALA A 81 6.11 -19.46 -0.10
C ALA A 81 6.45 -20.85 -0.64
N LEU A 82 5.68 -21.83 -0.21
CA LEU A 82 5.79 -23.18 -0.70
C LEU A 82 5.19 -23.27 -2.10
N ASP A 83 5.99 -23.61 -3.10
CA ASP A 83 5.52 -23.78 -4.47
C ASP A 83 5.10 -25.22 -4.73
N ALA A 84 5.92 -26.18 -4.35
CA ALA A 84 5.62 -27.60 -4.42
C ALA A 84 6.25 -28.35 -3.23
N VAL A 85 5.52 -29.31 -2.68
CA VAL A 85 5.98 -30.12 -1.54
C VAL A 85 6.99 -31.16 -1.99
N GLU A 86 6.80 -31.74 -3.18
CA GLU A 86 7.70 -32.69 -3.82
C GLU A 86 7.68 -32.43 -5.33
N ASP A 87 8.79 -32.02 -5.89
CA ASP A 87 9.04 -32.15 -7.31
C ASP A 87 9.38 -33.62 -7.58
N GLY A 88 9.21 -34.11 -8.79
CA GLY A 88 9.48 -35.51 -9.17
C GLY A 88 10.84 -36.08 -8.73
N ASN A 89 11.74 -35.26 -8.18
CA ASN A 89 13.03 -35.61 -7.58
C ASN A 89 13.04 -35.58 -6.05
N GLY A 90 11.89 -35.35 -5.37
CA GLY A 90 11.81 -35.30 -3.91
C GLY A 90 12.29 -34.00 -3.26
N GLU A 91 12.54 -32.97 -4.07
CA GLU A 91 12.99 -31.67 -3.58
C GLU A 91 11.80 -30.73 -3.30
N THR A 92 11.90 -29.97 -2.23
CA THR A 92 10.90 -28.93 -1.88
C THR A 92 11.23 -27.65 -2.62
N ARG A 93 10.29 -27.14 -3.42
CA ARG A 93 10.45 -25.85 -4.09
C ARG A 93 9.84 -24.73 -3.27
N LEU A 94 10.67 -23.76 -2.93
CA LEU A 94 10.29 -22.54 -2.25
C LEU A 94 10.53 -21.32 -3.13
N SER A 95 9.74 -20.26 -2.94
CA SER A 95 9.91 -18.99 -3.61
C SER A 95 9.73 -17.83 -2.63
N ARG A 96 10.78 -17.01 -2.47
CA ARG A 96 10.73 -15.78 -1.68
C ARG A 96 9.93 -14.69 -2.39
N GLU A 97 10.01 -14.64 -3.70
CA GLU A 97 9.27 -13.65 -4.51
C GLU A 97 7.76 -13.82 -4.35
N LYS A 98 7.26 -15.07 -4.37
CA LYS A 98 5.84 -15.36 -4.13
C LYS A 98 5.41 -15.00 -2.70
N ALA A 99 6.28 -15.23 -1.71
CA ALA A 99 6.02 -14.82 -0.32
C ALA A 99 5.93 -13.29 -0.18
N LYS A 100 6.91 -12.57 -0.72
CA LYS A 100 6.89 -11.09 -0.74
C LYS A 100 5.61 -10.57 -1.41
N ARG A 101 5.25 -11.14 -2.55
CA ARG A 101 4.04 -10.78 -3.30
C ARG A 101 2.77 -11.05 -2.52
N ALA A 102 2.64 -12.22 -1.89
CA ALA A 102 1.49 -12.58 -1.06
C ALA A 102 1.34 -11.67 0.17
N ARG A 103 2.46 -11.32 0.82
CA ARG A 103 2.47 -10.35 1.94
C ARG A 103 2.01 -8.96 1.49
N THR A 104 2.48 -8.50 0.34
CA THR A 104 2.03 -7.23 -0.22
C THR A 104 0.53 -7.26 -0.52
N TRP A 105 0.00 -8.38 -1.00
CA TRP A 105 -1.44 -8.54 -1.21
C TRP A 105 -2.25 -8.40 0.08
N THR A 106 -1.84 -9.06 1.16
CA THR A 106 -2.49 -8.93 2.48
C THR A 106 -2.45 -7.48 2.97
N ARG A 107 -1.29 -6.80 2.82
CA ARG A 107 -1.15 -5.39 3.17
C ARG A 107 -2.07 -4.49 2.32
N LEU A 108 -2.21 -4.77 1.02
CA LEU A 108 -3.12 -4.03 0.15
C LEU A 108 -4.60 -4.28 0.49
N GLU A 109 -4.97 -5.49 0.94
CA GLU A 109 -6.32 -5.80 1.45
C GLU A 109 -6.63 -5.03 2.73
N ASP A 110 -5.69 -4.97 3.66
CA ASP A 110 -5.79 -4.18 4.88
C ASP A 110 -5.90 -2.68 4.58
N ALA A 111 -5.06 -2.17 3.69
CA ALA A 111 -5.09 -0.78 3.24
C ALA A 111 -6.40 -0.43 2.51
N PHE A 112 -6.94 -1.36 1.73
CA PHE A 112 -8.25 -1.18 1.08
C PHE A 112 -9.39 -1.11 2.10
N SER A 113 -9.42 -2.01 3.09
CA SER A 113 -10.47 -2.06 4.12
C SER A 113 -10.44 -0.83 5.04
N LYS A 114 -9.26 -0.34 5.39
CA LYS A 114 -9.05 0.86 6.23
C LYS A 114 -9.02 2.16 5.43
N SER A 115 -9.05 2.08 4.09
CA SER A 115 -8.87 3.23 3.19
C SER A 115 -7.53 3.97 3.43
N GLU A 116 -6.49 3.24 3.77
CA GLU A 116 -5.14 3.77 3.98
C GLU A 116 -4.45 4.16 2.67
N ILE A 117 -3.52 5.09 2.77
CA ILE A 117 -2.69 5.55 1.67
C ILE A 117 -1.52 4.58 1.50
N VAL A 118 -1.26 4.18 0.26
CA VAL A 118 -0.13 3.34 -0.12
C VAL A 118 0.84 4.12 -1.01
N ILE A 119 2.13 3.89 -0.82
CA ILE A 119 3.17 4.52 -1.64
C ILE A 119 3.50 3.60 -2.80
N GLY A 120 3.58 4.16 -3.99
CA GLY A 120 3.96 3.43 -5.21
C GLY A 120 4.71 4.31 -6.20
N ILE A 121 5.31 3.66 -7.20
CA ILE A 121 6.10 4.33 -8.23
C ILE A 121 5.44 4.06 -9.59
N ILE A 122 5.27 5.11 -10.39
CA ILE A 122 4.78 4.98 -11.77
C ILE A 122 5.93 4.47 -12.63
N THR A 123 5.80 3.24 -13.13
CA THR A 123 6.85 2.56 -13.94
C THR A 123 6.66 2.74 -15.44
N GLY A 124 5.44 3.03 -15.89
CA GLY A 124 5.21 3.20 -17.32
C GLY A 124 3.79 3.60 -17.69
N ARG A 125 3.64 3.97 -18.95
CA ARG A 125 2.36 4.37 -19.55
C ARG A 125 1.74 3.21 -20.32
N VAL A 126 0.44 2.98 -20.12
CA VAL A 126 -0.35 1.97 -20.83
C VAL A 126 -1.58 2.61 -21.48
N LYS A 127 -2.27 1.87 -22.34
CA LYS A 127 -3.50 2.36 -22.99
C LYS A 127 -4.57 2.65 -21.95
N GLY A 128 -4.90 3.93 -21.76
CA GLY A 128 -5.93 4.39 -20.82
C GLY A 128 -5.45 4.75 -19.42
N GLY A 129 -4.14 4.66 -19.12
CA GLY A 129 -3.61 4.99 -17.80
C GLY A 129 -2.14 4.71 -17.64
N PHE A 130 -1.75 4.39 -16.42
CA PHE A 130 -0.36 4.13 -16.02
C PHE A 130 -0.27 2.84 -15.23
N THR A 131 0.89 2.23 -15.29
CA THR A 131 1.26 1.12 -14.40
C THR A 131 2.01 1.70 -13.22
N VAL A 132 1.54 1.37 -12.02
CA VAL A 132 2.16 1.71 -10.75
C VAL A 132 2.68 0.44 -10.11
N GLU A 133 3.89 0.47 -9.60
CA GLU A 133 4.47 -0.61 -8.82
C GLU A 133 4.40 -0.26 -7.33
N ILE A 134 3.80 -1.18 -6.55
CA ILE A 134 3.64 -1.07 -5.11
C ILE A 134 4.23 -2.34 -4.50
N ASP A 135 5.40 -2.26 -3.87
CA ASP A 135 6.07 -3.39 -3.20
C ASP A 135 6.01 -4.71 -4.02
N HIS A 136 6.48 -4.70 -5.28
CA HIS A 136 6.49 -5.83 -6.23
C HIS A 136 5.12 -6.28 -6.79
N VAL A 137 4.04 -5.54 -6.51
CA VAL A 137 2.72 -5.76 -7.12
C VAL A 137 2.43 -4.66 -8.13
N ARG A 138 2.01 -5.06 -9.33
CA ARG A 138 1.62 -4.10 -10.37
C ARG A 138 0.17 -3.68 -10.17
N ALA A 139 -0.05 -2.37 -10.08
CA ALA A 139 -1.35 -1.74 -10.00
C ALA A 139 -1.62 -0.90 -11.25
N PHE A 140 -2.88 -0.76 -11.60
CA PHE A 140 -3.34 0.09 -12.70
C PHE A 140 -3.88 1.42 -12.17
N LEU A 141 -3.39 2.52 -12.72
CA LEU A 141 -3.85 3.87 -12.44
C LEU A 141 -4.56 4.41 -13.69
N PRO A 142 -5.89 4.48 -13.73
CA PRO A 142 -6.62 5.11 -14.84
C PRO A 142 -6.23 6.57 -15.02
N GLY A 143 -6.12 7.05 -16.26
CA GLY A 143 -5.75 8.44 -16.56
C GLY A 143 -6.70 9.48 -15.94
N SER A 144 -7.97 9.14 -15.73
CA SER A 144 -8.96 9.98 -15.05
C SER A 144 -8.76 10.08 -13.53
N LEU A 145 -7.99 9.18 -12.93
CA LEU A 145 -7.74 9.09 -11.49
C LEU A 145 -6.32 9.53 -11.08
N VAL A 146 -5.56 10.06 -12.02
CA VAL A 146 -4.19 10.58 -11.77
C VAL A 146 -4.24 11.87 -10.96
N ASP A 147 -5.11 12.80 -11.36
CA ASP A 147 -5.20 14.12 -10.72
C ASP A 147 -6.64 14.65 -10.82
N VAL A 148 -6.95 15.69 -10.03
CA VAL A 148 -8.23 16.41 -10.06
C VAL A 148 -8.39 17.15 -11.39
N ARG A 149 -7.31 17.70 -11.95
CA ARG A 149 -7.29 18.34 -13.26
C ARG A 149 -6.75 17.38 -14.33
N PRO A 150 -7.28 17.41 -15.55
CA PRO A 150 -6.76 16.58 -16.64
C PRO A 150 -5.30 16.98 -16.94
N VAL A 151 -4.38 16.13 -16.59
CA VAL A 151 -2.95 16.35 -16.82
C VAL A 151 -2.59 15.90 -18.22
N ARG A 152 -2.04 16.80 -19.04
CA ARG A 152 -1.54 16.48 -20.39
C ARG A 152 -0.18 15.82 -20.36
N ASP A 153 0.71 16.28 -19.49
CA ASP A 153 2.07 15.78 -19.33
C ASP A 153 2.23 15.10 -17.95
N THR A 154 2.50 13.83 -17.96
CA THR A 154 2.67 12.99 -16.75
C THR A 154 4.11 12.57 -16.53
N ALA A 155 5.03 12.98 -17.43
CA ALA A 155 6.45 12.64 -17.37
C ALA A 155 7.11 13.05 -16.03
N TYR A 156 6.63 14.12 -15.40
CA TYR A 156 7.15 14.59 -14.11
C TYR A 156 6.75 13.69 -12.92
N LEU A 157 5.77 12.80 -13.12
CA LEU A 157 5.28 11.84 -12.11
C LEU A 157 5.94 10.48 -12.22
N GLU A 158 6.61 10.18 -13.34
CA GLU A 158 7.28 8.91 -13.56
C GLU A 158 8.52 8.79 -12.66
N ASN A 159 8.77 7.57 -12.15
CA ASN A 159 9.90 7.23 -11.28
C ASN A 159 9.95 8.01 -9.95
N LYS A 160 8.84 8.58 -9.51
CA LYS A 160 8.75 9.21 -8.18
C LYS A 160 7.86 8.39 -7.26
N PRO A 161 8.20 8.29 -5.97
CA PRO A 161 7.31 7.73 -4.98
C PRO A 161 6.12 8.69 -4.81
N LEU A 162 4.93 8.20 -5.05
CA LEU A 162 3.68 8.94 -4.96
C LEU A 162 2.70 8.20 -4.06
N GLU A 163 1.78 8.94 -3.51
CA GLU A 163 0.73 8.44 -2.65
C GLU A 163 -0.51 8.07 -3.47
N PHE A 164 -1.04 6.88 -3.20
CA PHE A 164 -2.21 6.34 -3.87
C PHE A 164 -3.20 5.77 -2.86
N LYS A 165 -4.47 5.81 -3.21
CA LYS A 165 -5.54 5.10 -2.51
C LYS A 165 -6.02 3.94 -3.36
N VAL A 166 -6.15 2.77 -2.74
CA VAL A 166 -6.67 1.57 -3.43
C VAL A 166 -8.18 1.71 -3.60
N ILE A 167 -8.68 1.62 -4.84
CA ILE A 167 -10.12 1.70 -5.16
C ILE A 167 -10.69 0.31 -5.37
N LYS A 168 -9.95 -0.56 -6.06
CA LYS A 168 -10.40 -1.92 -6.37
C LYS A 168 -9.25 -2.88 -6.27
N LEU A 169 -9.53 -4.03 -5.68
CA LEU A 169 -8.59 -5.11 -5.50
C LEU A 169 -9.23 -6.42 -5.97
N ASP A 170 -8.59 -7.11 -6.90
CA ASP A 170 -9.04 -8.40 -7.44
C ASP A 170 -7.85 -9.39 -7.41
N GLN A 171 -7.78 -10.14 -6.34
CA GLN A 171 -6.69 -11.10 -6.11
C GLN A 171 -6.67 -12.23 -7.16
N LYS A 172 -7.84 -12.69 -7.62
CA LYS A 172 -7.92 -13.78 -8.62
C LYS A 172 -7.32 -13.40 -9.96
N ARG A 173 -7.43 -12.13 -10.34
CA ARG A 173 -6.89 -11.60 -11.61
C ARG A 173 -5.59 -10.84 -11.45
N ASN A 174 -5.03 -10.78 -10.24
CA ASN A 174 -3.86 -9.96 -9.92
C ASN A 174 -4.03 -8.49 -10.40
N ASN A 175 -5.25 -7.95 -10.25
CA ASN A 175 -5.56 -6.61 -10.73
C ASN A 175 -5.87 -5.69 -9.55
N VAL A 176 -5.03 -4.69 -9.37
CA VAL A 176 -5.19 -3.64 -8.37
C VAL A 176 -5.43 -2.32 -9.10
N VAL A 177 -6.48 -1.60 -8.73
CA VAL A 177 -6.76 -0.27 -9.27
C VAL A 177 -6.56 0.77 -8.18
N VAL A 178 -5.73 1.75 -8.48
CA VAL A 178 -5.37 2.81 -7.55
C VAL A 178 -5.76 4.18 -8.08
N SER A 179 -5.89 5.15 -7.18
CA SER A 179 -6.19 6.55 -7.49
C SER A 179 -5.30 7.47 -6.67
N ARG A 180 -4.66 8.41 -7.33
CA ARG A 180 -3.99 9.53 -6.69
C ARG A 180 -4.98 10.67 -6.43
N ARG A 181 -5.93 10.86 -7.35
CA ARG A 181 -6.98 11.88 -7.22
C ARG A 181 -7.69 11.82 -5.88
N ALA A 182 -8.02 10.62 -5.37
CA ALA A 182 -8.70 10.46 -4.09
C ALA A 182 -7.87 10.95 -2.89
N VAL A 183 -6.54 10.84 -2.96
CA VAL A 183 -5.62 11.36 -1.93
C VAL A 183 -5.60 12.89 -1.98
N VAL A 184 -5.37 13.43 -3.17
CA VAL A 184 -5.33 14.89 -3.39
C VAL A 184 -6.68 15.56 -3.03
N GLU A 185 -7.80 14.95 -3.37
CA GLU A 185 -9.14 15.43 -2.96
C GLU A 185 -9.34 15.38 -1.43
N GLN A 186 -8.79 14.37 -0.77
CA GLN A 186 -8.84 14.26 0.70
C GLN A 186 -7.99 15.36 1.37
N GLU A 187 -6.80 15.64 0.86
CA GLU A 187 -5.94 16.73 1.32
C GLU A 187 -6.62 18.09 1.13
N PHE A 188 -7.13 18.37 -0.07
CA PHE A 188 -7.87 19.61 -0.34
C PHE A 188 -9.14 19.72 0.49
N SER A 189 -9.83 18.61 0.79
CA SER A 189 -11.01 18.63 1.65
C SER A 189 -10.65 18.96 3.09
N ALA A 190 -9.53 18.44 3.61
CA ALA A 190 -9.03 18.76 4.95
C ALA A 190 -8.61 20.23 5.06
N GLU A 191 -7.86 20.73 4.09
CA GLU A 191 -7.48 22.15 4.03
C GLU A 191 -8.70 23.07 3.93
N ARG A 192 -9.66 22.68 3.09
CA ARG A 192 -10.92 23.44 2.95
C ARG A 192 -11.72 23.47 4.24
N SER A 193 -11.80 22.37 4.97
CA SER A 193 -12.49 22.31 6.26
C SER A 193 -11.80 23.19 7.31
N ALA A 194 -10.48 23.14 7.39
CA ALA A 194 -9.70 24.00 8.28
C ALA A 194 -9.84 25.49 7.95
N LEU A 195 -9.89 25.83 6.66
CA LEU A 195 -10.16 27.21 6.22
C LEU A 195 -11.60 27.66 6.57
N MET A 196 -12.58 26.77 6.43
CA MET A 196 -13.97 27.07 6.79
C MET A 196 -14.16 27.32 8.30
N GLU A 197 -13.45 26.57 9.15
CA GLU A 197 -13.47 26.78 10.60
C GLU A 197 -12.87 28.16 11.00
N ASN A 198 -11.87 28.62 10.24
CA ASN A 198 -11.24 29.93 10.46
C ASN A 198 -12.02 31.11 9.86
N LEU A 199 -12.95 30.85 8.93
CA LEU A 199 -13.81 31.85 8.30
C LEU A 199 -15.06 32.07 9.16
N GLN A 200 -15.02 33.08 10.02
CA GLN A 200 -16.19 33.53 10.82
C GLN A 200 -16.87 34.70 10.12
N GLU A 201 -18.19 34.79 10.29
CA GLU A 201 -18.96 35.94 9.81
C GLU A 201 -18.41 37.24 10.40
N GLY A 202 -18.15 38.23 9.55
CA GLY A 202 -17.57 39.52 9.92
C GLY A 202 -16.05 39.58 9.93
N SER A 203 -15.34 38.49 9.62
CA SER A 203 -13.89 38.50 9.50
C SER A 203 -13.44 39.11 8.15
N VAL A 204 -12.35 39.93 8.19
CA VAL A 204 -11.76 40.51 7.00
C VAL A 204 -10.70 39.56 6.45
N VAL A 205 -10.92 39.03 5.24
CA VAL A 205 -10.04 38.06 4.59
C VAL A 205 -9.49 38.66 3.29
N LYS A 206 -8.23 38.38 2.99
CA LYS A 206 -7.61 38.75 1.70
C LYS A 206 -7.86 37.62 0.70
N GLY A 207 -8.40 37.99 -0.48
CA GLY A 207 -8.61 37.04 -1.57
C GLY A 207 -8.10 37.56 -2.89
N THR A 208 -7.90 36.68 -3.86
CA THR A 208 -7.49 36.99 -5.24
C THR A 208 -8.66 36.78 -6.17
N VAL A 209 -8.99 37.76 -6.99
CA VAL A 209 -10.06 37.64 -7.98
C VAL A 209 -9.65 36.68 -9.09
N LYS A 210 -10.38 35.58 -9.25
CA LYS A 210 -10.17 34.58 -10.29
C LYS A 210 -10.93 34.87 -11.57
N ASN A 211 -12.19 35.25 -11.44
CA ASN A 211 -13.07 35.44 -12.59
C ASN A 211 -14.15 36.50 -12.28
N LEU A 212 -14.53 37.25 -13.30
CA LEU A 212 -15.59 38.25 -13.25
C LEU A 212 -16.78 37.76 -14.08
N THR A 213 -17.98 37.84 -13.50
CA THR A 213 -19.25 37.54 -14.17
C THR A 213 -20.19 38.73 -14.03
N ASP A 214 -21.26 38.77 -14.81
CA ASP A 214 -22.22 39.88 -14.85
C ASP A 214 -22.89 40.13 -13.48
N TYR A 215 -22.96 39.12 -12.61
CA TYR A 215 -23.62 39.15 -11.31
C TYR A 215 -22.65 39.24 -10.13
N GLY A 216 -21.34 39.14 -10.35
CA GLY A 216 -20.36 39.22 -9.26
C GLY A 216 -18.96 38.78 -9.65
N ALA A 217 -18.05 38.83 -8.68
CA ALA A 217 -16.67 38.39 -8.81
C ALA A 217 -16.43 37.11 -8.02
N PHE A 218 -15.77 36.13 -8.63
CA PHE A 218 -15.26 34.95 -7.93
C PHE A 218 -13.89 35.26 -7.34
N VAL A 219 -13.78 35.17 -6.03
CA VAL A 219 -12.59 35.46 -5.25
C VAL A 219 -12.06 34.18 -4.62
N ASP A 220 -10.81 33.86 -4.88
CA ASP A 220 -10.10 32.77 -4.22
C ASP A 220 -9.60 33.20 -2.85
N LEU A 221 -10.04 32.51 -1.83
CA LEU A 221 -9.65 32.74 -0.43
C LEU A 221 -8.52 31.82 0.04
N GLY A 222 -7.79 31.20 -0.91
CA GLY A 222 -6.71 30.27 -0.61
C GLY A 222 -7.17 28.80 -0.61
N GLY A 223 -8.07 28.41 -1.53
CA GLY A 223 -8.61 27.06 -1.68
C GLY A 223 -10.12 26.96 -1.63
N ILE A 224 -10.80 28.05 -1.27
CA ILE A 224 -12.26 28.20 -1.32
C ILE A 224 -12.60 29.37 -2.22
N ASP A 225 -13.48 29.13 -3.20
CA ASP A 225 -13.98 30.18 -4.06
C ASP A 225 -15.20 30.85 -3.41
N GLY A 226 -15.07 32.13 -3.07
CA GLY A 226 -16.16 32.99 -2.61
C GLY A 226 -16.79 33.74 -3.77
N LEU A 227 -18.09 33.98 -3.72
CA LEU A 227 -18.77 34.87 -4.66
C LEU A 227 -19.03 36.23 -3.98
N LEU A 228 -18.42 37.28 -4.48
CA LEU A 228 -18.72 38.65 -4.12
C LEU A 228 -19.79 39.17 -5.07
N HIS A 229 -21.00 39.29 -4.57
CA HIS A 229 -22.12 39.76 -5.37
C HIS A 229 -22.01 41.27 -5.69
N ILE A 230 -22.50 41.67 -6.87
CA ILE A 230 -22.41 43.07 -7.35
C ILE A 230 -23.01 44.11 -6.40
N THR A 231 -24.02 43.73 -5.59
CA THR A 231 -24.64 44.59 -4.60
C THR A 231 -23.72 44.91 -3.41
N ASP A 232 -22.77 44.03 -3.13
CA ASP A 232 -21.93 44.11 -1.93
C ASP A 232 -20.52 44.62 -2.25
N MET A 233 -20.23 44.89 -3.55
CA MET A 233 -18.93 45.38 -4.00
C MET A 233 -18.67 46.85 -3.65
N ALA A 234 -19.68 47.70 -3.75
CA ALA A 234 -19.52 49.11 -3.51
C ALA A 234 -20.83 49.77 -3.00
N TRP A 235 -20.68 50.90 -2.28
CA TRP A 235 -21.81 51.72 -1.80
C TRP A 235 -22.59 52.39 -2.97
N LYS A 236 -21.98 52.48 -4.15
CA LYS A 236 -22.64 52.96 -5.38
C LYS A 236 -23.13 51.78 -6.21
N ARG A 237 -24.25 51.97 -6.89
CA ARG A 237 -24.79 50.93 -7.80
C ARG A 237 -23.82 50.78 -8.99
N VAL A 238 -23.14 49.64 -9.02
CA VAL A 238 -22.21 49.22 -10.07
C VAL A 238 -22.99 48.38 -11.07
N LYS A 239 -22.76 48.60 -12.37
CA LYS A 239 -23.41 47.79 -13.43
C LYS A 239 -22.65 46.57 -13.80
N HIS A 240 -21.33 46.60 -13.69
CA HIS A 240 -20.46 45.46 -13.96
C HIS A 240 -19.26 45.44 -12.98
N PRO A 241 -18.86 44.26 -12.51
CA PRO A 241 -17.76 44.11 -11.53
C PRO A 241 -16.42 44.70 -11.96
N SER A 242 -16.18 44.90 -13.27
CA SER A 242 -14.95 45.53 -13.82
C SER A 242 -14.87 47.05 -13.63
N GLU A 243 -15.91 47.69 -13.08
CA GLU A 243 -15.91 49.14 -12.80
C GLU A 243 -15.27 49.48 -11.45
N VAL A 244 -15.07 48.48 -10.59
CA VAL A 244 -14.47 48.57 -9.28
C VAL A 244 -13.13 47.84 -9.23
#